data_4117bd8e7c3d22af693a064b37efbc45
#
_entry.id   4117bd8e7c3d22af693a064b37efbc45
#
_cell.length_a   1.000
_cell.length_b   1.000
_cell.length_c   1.000
_cell.angle_alpha   90.00
_cell.angle_beta   90.00
_cell.angle_gamma   90.00
#
_symmetry.space_group_name_H-M   'P 1'
#
loop_
_entity.id
_entity.type
_entity.pdbx_description
1 polymer ?
#
loop_
_entity_poly.entity_id
_entity_poly.type
_entity_poly.pdbx_seq_one_letter_code
_entity_poly.pdbx_strand_id
1 'polypeptide(L)'
;MAVTALSSWAAKQGNGFAVDEITGQITGLGDYRRAAVQAGAALIGLVIAVLLSNIDYRSLVKVWPVHVALTWGMVLPTLVLRNVSIGPLTIGYNAGDTDNYSWYKLGGFTLQPTELAKISFILTFAMHLNNVRSRINEPKELAKLLLHLLVPIAIILFRR
;
A
#
# COMPACT_ATOMS: atom_id res chain seq x y z
N MET A 1 -3.77 -18.61 33.25
CA MET A 1 -3.44 -17.17 33.11
C MET A 1 -2.89 -16.78 31.71
N ALA A 2 -2.04 -17.56 31.04
CA ALA A 2 -1.56 -17.21 29.69
C ALA A 2 -2.64 -17.27 28.59
N VAL A 3 -3.59 -18.19 28.70
CA VAL A 3 -4.68 -18.35 27.71
C VAL A 3 -5.65 -17.17 27.74
N THR A 4 -5.93 -16.61 28.92
CA THR A 4 -6.79 -15.43 29.07
C THR A 4 -6.17 -14.14 28.51
N ALA A 5 -4.85 -14.01 28.57
CA ALA A 5 -4.16 -12.85 28.00
C ALA A 5 -4.14 -12.90 26.45
N LEU A 6 -3.96 -14.07 25.87
CA LEU A 6 -4.01 -14.28 24.42
C LEU A 6 -5.41 -14.08 23.84
N SER A 7 -6.45 -14.56 24.54
CA SER A 7 -7.84 -14.37 24.11
C SER A 7 -8.28 -12.91 24.20
N SER A 8 -7.88 -12.19 25.23
CA SER A 8 -8.18 -10.74 25.36
C SER A 8 -7.43 -9.91 24.34
N TRP A 9 -6.21 -10.32 23.97
CA TRP A 9 -5.43 -9.68 22.92
C TRP A 9 -6.03 -9.93 21.52
N ALA A 10 -6.44 -11.17 21.25
CA ALA A 10 -7.10 -11.55 20.00
C ALA A 10 -8.47 -10.87 19.84
N ALA A 11 -9.23 -10.73 20.91
CA ALA A 11 -10.52 -10.03 20.92
C ALA A 11 -10.34 -8.52 20.70
N LYS A 12 -9.32 -7.89 21.27
CA LYS A 12 -8.98 -6.46 21.01
C LYS A 12 -8.56 -6.20 19.57
N GLN A 13 -7.93 -7.18 18.89
CA GLN A 13 -7.54 -7.03 17.50
C GLN A 13 -8.64 -7.40 16.51
N GLY A 14 -9.83 -7.77 16.98
CA GLY A 14 -10.93 -8.21 16.13
C GLY A 14 -10.59 -9.46 15.29
N ASN A 15 -9.59 -10.24 15.70
CA ASN A 15 -9.21 -11.51 15.12
C ASN A 15 -10.03 -12.64 15.75
N GLY A 16 -11.28 -12.58 15.61
CA GLY A 16 -12.35 -13.50 15.41
C GLY A 16 -12.38 -14.84 16.10
N PHE A 17 -11.71 -15.06 17.21
CA PHE A 17 -12.06 -16.16 18.11
C PHE A 17 -12.79 -15.59 19.32
N ALA A 18 -14.12 -15.66 19.32
CA ALA A 18 -14.88 -15.43 20.53
C ALA A 18 -14.69 -16.67 21.43
N VAL A 19 -14.06 -16.48 22.57
CA VAL A 19 -13.97 -17.47 23.61
C VAL A 19 -15.06 -17.14 24.63
N ASP A 20 -15.96 -18.07 24.87
CA ASP A 20 -16.95 -17.97 25.95
C ASP A 20 -16.19 -17.90 27.27
N GLU A 21 -16.32 -16.77 27.99
CA GLU A 21 -15.65 -16.54 29.27
C GLU A 21 -16.06 -17.52 30.37
N ILE A 22 -17.23 -18.16 30.23
CA ILE A 22 -17.79 -19.09 31.23
C ILE A 22 -17.28 -20.52 30.96
N THR A 23 -17.23 -20.93 29.71
CA THR A 23 -16.91 -22.34 29.35
C THR A 23 -15.48 -22.51 28.81
N GLY A 24 -14.78 -21.46 28.48
CA GLY A 24 -13.45 -21.48 27.85
C GLY A 24 -13.46 -22.13 26.48
N GLN A 25 -14.64 -22.38 25.90
CA GLN A 25 -14.76 -22.92 24.55
C GLN A 25 -14.71 -21.85 23.48
N ILE A 26 -14.10 -22.18 22.35
CA ILE A 26 -14.09 -21.33 21.16
C ILE A 26 -15.49 -21.37 20.55
N THR A 27 -16.30 -20.34 20.77
CA THR A 27 -17.70 -20.26 20.36
C THR A 27 -17.94 -19.69 18.97
N GLY A 28 -16.91 -19.34 18.23
CA GLY A 28 -17.04 -18.87 16.87
C GLY A 28 -15.77 -19.11 16.07
N LEU A 29 -15.89 -19.72 14.93
CA LEU A 29 -14.92 -19.57 13.87
C LEU A 29 -15.00 -18.10 13.43
N GLY A 30 -13.90 -17.39 13.59
CA GLY A 30 -13.84 -15.97 13.43
C GLY A 30 -14.52 -15.41 12.19
N ASP A 31 -14.67 -14.12 12.14
CA ASP A 31 -15.42 -13.39 11.11
C ASP A 31 -15.12 -13.91 9.70
N TYR A 32 -15.87 -14.93 9.26
CA TYR A 32 -15.79 -15.51 7.92
C TYR A 32 -15.82 -14.44 6.82
N ARG A 33 -16.43 -13.30 7.12
CA ARG A 33 -16.46 -12.18 6.22
C ARG A 33 -15.06 -11.64 5.93
N ARG A 34 -14.19 -11.54 6.95
CA ARG A 34 -12.80 -11.07 6.75
C ARG A 34 -11.99 -12.09 5.96
N ALA A 35 -12.14 -13.38 6.30
CA ALA A 35 -11.49 -14.46 5.57
C ALA A 35 -11.96 -14.52 4.11
N ALA A 36 -13.26 -14.35 3.86
CA ALA A 36 -13.83 -14.33 2.52
C ALA A 36 -13.34 -13.11 1.70
N VAL A 37 -13.26 -11.93 2.34
CA VAL A 37 -12.72 -10.72 1.69
C VAL A 37 -11.25 -10.90 1.35
N GLN A 38 -10.45 -11.48 2.25
CA GLN A 38 -9.03 -11.76 2.00
C GLN A 38 -8.84 -12.80 0.89
N ALA A 39 -9.62 -13.88 0.91
CA ALA A 39 -9.57 -14.90 -0.14
C ALA A 39 -9.98 -14.31 -1.50
N GLY A 40 -11.02 -13.48 -1.54
CA GLY A 40 -11.44 -12.76 -2.75
C GLY A 40 -10.35 -11.82 -3.26
N ALA A 41 -9.75 -11.04 -2.37
CA ALA A 41 -8.64 -10.15 -2.73
C ALA A 41 -7.41 -10.92 -3.23
N ALA A 42 -7.08 -12.06 -2.62
CA ALA A 42 -5.99 -12.93 -3.05
C ALA A 42 -6.25 -13.53 -4.44
N LEU A 43 -7.47 -13.97 -4.73
CA LEU A 43 -7.85 -14.47 -6.06
C LEU A 43 -7.75 -13.37 -7.12
N ILE A 44 -8.27 -12.18 -6.83
CA ILE A 44 -8.15 -11.03 -7.73
C ILE A 44 -6.68 -10.69 -7.96
N GLY A 45 -5.86 -10.65 -6.89
CA GLY A 45 -4.43 -10.43 -6.99
C GLY A 45 -3.72 -11.47 -7.85
N LEU A 46 -4.08 -12.75 -7.71
CA LEU A 46 -3.54 -13.84 -8.52
C LEU A 46 -3.90 -13.67 -10.01
N VAL A 47 -5.16 -13.36 -10.30
CA VAL A 47 -5.61 -13.10 -11.69
C VAL A 47 -4.84 -11.92 -12.29
N ILE A 48 -4.71 -10.82 -11.56
CA ILE A 48 -3.94 -9.65 -11.99
C ILE A 48 -2.47 -10.03 -12.21
N ALA A 49 -1.86 -10.80 -11.32
CA ALA A 49 -0.47 -11.26 -11.45
C ALA A 49 -0.27 -12.11 -12.72
N VAL A 50 -1.19 -13.04 -13.01
CA VAL A 50 -1.16 -13.85 -14.23
C VAL A 50 -1.33 -12.98 -15.48
N LEU A 51 -2.24 -12.01 -15.46
CA LEU A 51 -2.42 -11.08 -16.58
C LEU A 51 -1.17 -10.22 -16.80
N LEU A 52 -0.61 -9.68 -15.72
CA LEU A 52 0.61 -8.87 -15.80
C LEU A 52 1.84 -9.68 -16.22
N SER A 53 1.92 -10.98 -15.90
CA SER A 53 3.03 -11.84 -16.31
C SER A 53 3.12 -12.00 -17.83
N ASN A 54 2.03 -11.77 -18.55
CA ASN A 54 1.99 -11.79 -20.01
C ASN A 54 2.33 -10.44 -20.66
N ILE A 55 2.47 -9.38 -19.84
CA ILE A 55 2.81 -8.04 -20.33
C ILE A 55 4.33 -7.87 -20.29
N ASP A 56 4.91 -7.48 -21.42
CA ASP A 56 6.32 -7.11 -21.44
C ASP A 56 6.54 -5.85 -20.57
N TYR A 57 7.33 -6.00 -19.50
CA TYR A 57 7.69 -4.90 -18.61
C TYR A 57 8.31 -3.71 -19.34
N ARG A 58 8.95 -3.93 -20.50
CA ARG A 58 9.51 -2.87 -21.35
C ARG A 58 8.43 -1.92 -21.86
N SER A 59 7.22 -2.44 -22.09
CA SER A 59 6.06 -1.61 -22.47
C SER A 59 5.60 -0.75 -21.30
N LEU A 60 5.60 -1.30 -20.08
CA LEU A 60 5.30 -0.52 -18.87
C LEU A 60 6.31 0.58 -18.62
N VAL A 61 7.60 0.29 -18.87
CA VAL A 61 8.66 1.29 -18.75
C VAL A 61 8.51 2.43 -19.78
N LYS A 62 8.05 2.14 -21.01
CA LYS A 62 7.82 3.17 -22.04
C LYS A 62 6.74 4.18 -21.66
N VAL A 63 5.72 3.75 -20.92
CA VAL A 63 4.64 4.63 -20.43
C VAL A 63 4.92 5.21 -19.04
N TRP A 64 6.20 5.29 -18.65
CA TRP A 64 6.61 5.80 -17.35
C TRP A 64 6.00 7.16 -16.96
N PRO A 65 5.82 8.15 -17.85
CA PRO A 65 5.23 9.42 -17.45
C PRO A 65 3.79 9.27 -16.99
N VAL A 66 3.05 8.34 -17.61
CA VAL A 66 1.64 8.10 -17.30
C VAL A 66 1.48 7.49 -15.91
N HIS A 67 2.20 6.40 -15.63
CA HIS A 67 2.07 5.77 -14.31
C HIS A 67 2.69 6.62 -13.18
N VAL A 68 3.74 7.41 -13.47
CA VAL A 68 4.28 8.38 -12.50
C VAL A 68 3.26 9.48 -12.23
N ALA A 69 2.70 10.11 -13.25
CA ALA A 69 1.68 11.14 -13.08
C ALA A 69 0.45 10.63 -12.32
N LEU A 70 0.00 9.42 -12.62
CA LEU A 70 -1.15 8.80 -11.96
C LEU A 70 -0.85 8.52 -10.49
N THR A 71 0.29 7.88 -10.18
CA THR A 71 0.63 7.53 -8.80
C THR A 71 0.90 8.76 -7.94
N TRP A 72 1.65 9.75 -8.44
CA TRP A 72 1.88 10.99 -7.72
C TRP A 72 0.63 11.85 -7.63
N GLY A 73 -0.21 11.87 -8.66
CA GLY A 73 -1.52 12.52 -8.64
C GLY A 73 -2.44 11.95 -7.56
N MET A 74 -2.28 10.67 -7.20
CA MET A 74 -2.99 10.06 -6.07
C MET A 74 -2.29 10.29 -4.72
N VAL A 75 -0.95 10.30 -4.68
CA VAL A 75 -0.20 10.50 -3.43
C VAL A 75 -0.30 11.92 -2.92
N LEU A 76 -0.09 12.92 -3.80
CA LEU A 76 -0.04 14.34 -3.40
C LEU A 76 -1.30 14.84 -2.68
N PRO A 77 -2.54 14.51 -3.12
CA PRO A 77 -3.73 14.92 -2.37
C PRO A 77 -3.75 14.39 -0.95
N THR A 78 -3.25 13.18 -0.71
CA THR A 78 -3.23 12.62 0.66
C THR A 78 -2.21 13.30 1.58
N LEU A 79 -1.28 14.10 1.06
CA LEU A 79 -0.35 14.90 1.87
C LEU A 79 -1.04 16.13 2.48
N VAL A 80 -2.00 16.70 1.75
CA VAL A 80 -2.66 17.96 2.10
C VAL A 80 -4.04 17.71 2.70
N LEU A 81 -4.78 16.77 2.12
CA LEU A 81 -6.15 16.46 2.51
C LEU A 81 -6.14 15.38 3.60
N ARG A 82 -6.64 15.74 4.77
CA ARG A 82 -6.79 14.80 5.89
C ARG A 82 -8.26 14.55 6.14
N ASN A 83 -8.67 13.31 5.92
CA ASN A 83 -10.03 12.82 6.18
C ASN A 83 -11.14 13.63 5.46
N VAL A 84 -10.84 14.10 4.26
CA VAL A 84 -11.80 14.87 3.43
C VAL A 84 -12.69 13.91 2.68
N SER A 85 -14.00 13.98 2.91
CA SER A 85 -14.99 13.13 2.24
C SER A 85 -15.68 13.88 1.11
N ILE A 86 -15.68 13.27 -0.08
CA ILE A 86 -16.36 13.74 -1.28
C ILE A 86 -17.29 12.61 -1.74
N GLY A 87 -18.56 12.68 -1.32
CA GLY A 87 -19.49 11.58 -1.53
C GLY A 87 -19.02 10.28 -0.83
N PRO A 88 -18.94 9.15 -1.56
CA PRO A 88 -18.49 7.87 -0.98
C PRO A 88 -16.97 7.78 -0.83
N LEU A 89 -16.21 8.74 -1.39
CA LEU A 89 -14.75 8.76 -1.38
C LEU A 89 -14.23 9.61 -0.22
N THR A 90 -13.40 9.05 0.64
CA THR A 90 -12.64 9.78 1.66
C THR A 90 -11.15 9.78 1.30
N ILE A 91 -10.57 10.95 1.17
CA ILE A 91 -9.15 11.19 0.88
C ILE A 91 -8.41 11.46 2.18
N GLY A 92 -7.23 10.88 2.33
CA GLY A 92 -6.46 11.00 3.56
C GLY A 92 -7.15 10.30 4.74
N TYR A 93 -7.74 9.13 4.50
CA TYR A 93 -8.34 8.31 5.55
C TYR A 93 -7.24 7.67 6.42
N ASN A 94 -7.46 7.66 7.72
CA ASN A 94 -6.62 6.94 8.67
C ASN A 94 -7.18 5.52 8.85
N ALA A 95 -6.44 4.52 8.39
CA ALA A 95 -6.87 3.10 8.44
C ALA A 95 -6.54 2.40 9.77
N GLY A 96 -6.06 3.12 10.77
CA GLY A 96 -5.73 2.62 12.11
C GLY A 96 -5.57 3.79 13.07
N ASP A 97 -5.38 3.53 14.34
CA ASP A 97 -5.15 4.57 15.37
C ASP A 97 -3.74 5.20 15.27
N THR A 98 -3.26 5.41 14.06
CA THR A 98 -1.98 6.04 13.77
C THR A 98 -2.22 7.39 13.09
N ASP A 99 -1.33 8.36 13.26
CA ASP A 99 -1.42 9.67 12.58
C ASP A 99 -1.14 9.60 11.06
N ASN A 100 -1.34 8.42 10.46
CA ASN A 100 -1.06 8.19 9.05
C ASN A 100 -2.31 8.33 8.17
N TYR A 101 -2.52 9.51 7.61
CA TYR A 101 -3.64 9.87 6.71
C TYR A 101 -3.33 9.55 5.24
N SER A 102 -2.90 8.31 4.93
CA SER A 102 -2.38 7.93 3.61
C SER A 102 -3.30 7.10 2.75
N TRP A 103 -4.52 6.91 3.18
CA TRP A 103 -5.44 6.00 2.52
C TRP A 103 -6.54 6.75 1.77
N TYR A 104 -6.99 6.15 0.68
CA TYR A 104 -8.30 6.42 0.10
C TYR A 104 -9.26 5.39 0.62
N LYS A 105 -10.43 5.83 1.10
CA LYS A 105 -11.53 4.95 1.48
C LYS A 105 -12.68 5.17 0.50
N LEU A 106 -13.12 4.09 -0.13
CA LEU A 106 -14.27 4.09 -1.03
C LEU A 106 -15.27 3.04 -0.54
N GLY A 107 -16.28 3.47 0.19
CA GLY A 107 -17.23 2.55 0.81
C GLY A 107 -16.55 1.55 1.74
N GLY A 108 -16.56 0.28 1.39
CA GLY A 108 -15.92 -0.81 2.14
C GLY A 108 -14.45 -1.09 1.78
N PHE A 109 -13.90 -0.41 0.77
CA PHE A 109 -12.53 -0.61 0.30
C PHE A 109 -11.61 0.50 0.75
N THR A 110 -10.38 0.14 1.09
CA THR A 110 -9.29 1.10 1.34
C THR A 110 -8.15 0.83 0.37
N LEU A 111 -7.61 1.88 -0.22
CA LEU A 111 -6.45 1.84 -1.11
C LEU A 111 -5.38 2.77 -0.58
N GLN A 112 -4.15 2.29 -0.54
CA GLN A 112 -3.00 3.10 -0.18
C GLN A 112 -2.21 3.49 -1.45
N PRO A 113 -2.27 4.75 -1.91
CA PRO A 113 -1.60 5.17 -3.16
C PRO A 113 -0.09 4.96 -3.14
N THR A 114 0.52 5.01 -1.96
CA THR A 114 1.96 4.79 -1.81
C THR A 114 2.40 3.37 -2.20
N GLU A 115 1.52 2.36 -2.12
CA GLU A 115 1.82 1.02 -2.62
C GLU A 115 1.99 1.01 -4.15
N LEU A 116 1.12 1.73 -4.87
CA LEU A 116 1.25 1.91 -6.32
C LEU A 116 2.48 2.75 -6.68
N ALA A 117 2.75 3.80 -5.89
CA ALA A 117 3.92 4.65 -6.10
C ALA A 117 5.24 3.87 -5.94
N LYS A 118 5.32 2.88 -5.05
CA LYS A 118 6.49 2.01 -4.92
C LYS A 118 6.76 1.23 -6.21
N ILE A 119 5.72 0.67 -6.83
CA ILE A 119 5.85 -0.07 -8.09
C ILE A 119 6.34 0.86 -9.20
N SER A 120 5.71 2.03 -9.33
CA SER A 120 6.11 3.08 -10.28
C SER A 120 7.56 3.51 -10.07
N PHE A 121 7.97 3.70 -8.81
CA PHE A 121 9.34 4.07 -8.45
C PHE A 121 10.35 2.99 -8.86
N ILE A 122 10.08 1.71 -8.57
CA ILE A 122 10.97 0.60 -8.92
C ILE A 122 11.20 0.56 -10.44
N LEU A 123 10.13 0.71 -11.24
CA LEU A 123 10.22 0.70 -12.69
C LEU A 123 11.05 1.88 -13.22
N THR A 124 10.77 3.09 -12.74
CA THR A 124 11.48 4.31 -13.20
C THR A 124 12.92 4.36 -12.71
N PHE A 125 13.19 3.89 -11.49
CA PHE A 125 14.53 3.84 -10.96
C PHE A 125 15.40 2.81 -11.70
N ALA A 126 14.86 1.61 -11.97
CA ALA A 126 15.54 0.60 -12.77
C ALA A 126 15.85 1.10 -14.18
N MET A 127 14.91 1.80 -14.82
CA MET A 127 15.12 2.45 -16.11
C MET A 127 16.24 3.50 -16.04
N HIS A 128 16.20 4.38 -15.02
CA HIS A 128 17.22 5.41 -14.84
C HIS A 128 18.60 4.77 -14.64
N LEU A 129 18.70 3.76 -13.78
CA LEU A 129 19.94 3.02 -13.53
C LEU A 129 20.49 2.38 -14.81
N ASN A 130 19.62 1.76 -15.62
CA ASN A 130 20.01 1.17 -16.89
C ASN A 130 20.54 2.23 -17.88
N ASN A 131 19.90 3.41 -17.94
CA ASN A 131 20.30 4.49 -18.83
C ASN A 131 21.66 5.11 -18.48
N VAL A 132 22.00 5.14 -17.18
CA VAL A 132 23.28 5.73 -16.72
C VAL A 132 24.36 4.66 -16.51
N ARG A 133 24.07 3.39 -16.79
CA ARG A 133 24.97 2.24 -16.51
C ARG A 133 26.41 2.45 -16.98
N SER A 134 26.61 2.99 -18.18
CA SER A 134 27.96 3.21 -18.74
C SER A 134 28.68 4.44 -18.14
N ARG A 135 27.97 5.31 -17.47
CA ARG A 135 28.45 6.58 -16.91
C ARG A 135 28.20 6.70 -15.40
N ILE A 136 27.96 5.57 -14.74
CA ILE A 136 27.60 5.54 -13.32
C ILE A 136 28.71 6.11 -12.40
N ASN A 137 29.94 6.09 -12.85
CA ASN A 137 31.11 6.67 -12.14
C ASN A 137 31.22 8.19 -12.30
N GLU A 138 30.41 8.81 -13.17
CA GLU A 138 30.37 10.26 -13.30
C GLU A 138 29.59 10.87 -12.12
N PRO A 139 30.18 11.83 -11.38
CA PRO A 139 29.53 12.40 -10.19
C PRO A 139 28.19 13.07 -10.50
N LYS A 140 28.04 13.62 -11.71
CA LYS A 140 26.78 14.23 -12.16
C LYS A 140 25.66 13.19 -12.31
N GLU A 141 25.95 12.03 -12.88
CA GLU A 141 24.96 10.96 -13.09
C GLU A 141 24.61 10.29 -11.75
N LEU A 142 25.61 10.12 -10.90
CA LEU A 142 25.39 9.63 -9.52
C LEU A 142 24.51 10.59 -8.73
N ALA A 143 24.72 11.90 -8.84
CA ALA A 143 23.90 12.91 -8.16
C ALA A 143 22.45 12.87 -8.63
N LYS A 144 22.19 12.71 -9.94
CA LYS A 144 20.84 12.57 -10.48
C LYS A 144 20.15 11.30 -9.97
N LEU A 145 20.88 10.20 -9.88
CA LEU A 145 20.37 8.93 -9.37
C LEU A 145 20.00 9.05 -7.88
N LEU A 146 20.87 9.68 -7.08
CA LEU A 146 20.60 9.97 -5.68
C LEU A 146 19.40 10.90 -5.52
N LEU A 147 19.26 11.92 -6.35
CA LEU A 147 18.10 12.81 -6.32
C LEU A 147 16.81 12.05 -6.63
N HIS A 148 16.84 11.17 -7.63
CA HIS A 148 15.68 10.32 -7.97
C HIS A 148 15.26 9.41 -6.80
N LEU A 149 16.22 8.91 -6.02
CA LEU A 149 15.98 8.13 -4.82
C LEU A 149 15.46 8.98 -3.66
N LEU A 150 16.09 10.12 -3.39
CA LEU A 150 15.84 10.93 -2.19
C LEU A 150 14.53 11.70 -2.26
N VAL A 151 14.09 12.15 -3.44
CA VAL A 151 12.85 12.93 -3.60
C VAL A 151 11.62 12.17 -3.10
N PRO A 152 11.34 10.93 -3.52
CA PRO A 152 10.21 10.17 -2.99
C PRO A 152 10.32 9.89 -1.49
N ILE A 153 11.52 9.59 -1.02
CA ILE A 153 11.78 9.35 0.41
C ILE A 153 11.47 10.60 1.22
N ALA A 154 11.98 11.76 0.79
CA ALA A 154 11.71 13.03 1.45
C ALA A 154 10.21 13.34 1.52
N ILE A 155 9.48 13.18 0.41
CA ILE A 155 8.03 13.43 0.36
C ILE A 155 7.29 12.52 1.35
N ILE A 156 7.68 11.25 1.46
CA ILE A 156 7.06 10.31 2.40
C ILE A 156 7.41 10.65 3.84
N LEU A 157 8.65 11.08 4.13
CA LEU A 157 9.08 11.45 5.48
C LEU A 157 8.46 12.77 5.96
N PHE A 158 8.28 13.74 5.08
CA PHE A 158 7.62 15.02 5.41
C PHE A 158 6.12 14.88 5.71
N ARG A 159 5.59 13.70 5.56
CA ARG A 159 4.18 13.38 5.77
C ARG A 159 3.76 13.25 7.25
N ARG A 160 4.69 13.31 8.18
CA ARG A 160 4.42 13.21 9.63
C ARG A 160 3.77 14.47 10.21
#